data_b7d3379ed06495be3096722c670a70fa
#
_entry.id   b7d3379ed06495be3096722c670a70fa
#
_cell.length_a   1.000
_cell.length_b   1.000
_cell.length_c   1.000
_cell.angle_alpha   90.00
_cell.angle_beta   90.00
_cell.angle_gamma   90.00
#
_symmetry.space_group_name_H-M   'P 1'
#
loop_
_entity.id
_entity.type
_entity.pdbx_description
1 polymer ?
#
loop_
_entity_poly.entity_id
_entity_poly.type
_entity_poly.pdbx_seq_one_letter_code
_entity_poly.pdbx_strand_id
1 'polypeptide(L)'
;MHTCFDQDNVEQFEELLLEVGDRCRDYSGPVRAVILDWAGTTVDYGCIGPTEVFRRAFSGFGVTVDDEEIRVFMGLKKIDHVRAMTHQKTLSGRWRQVHGRDPNEQDVQDIYARIEPLMMDVVTDHAELIPGVRNLVTALRAKDIRIGSTTGYSRPMVERLMASAAGQGYKPDTVVCSTEVSEGRPYPWMCYVNAMTLDVFPMSAMIKIGDTVADIEEGLNAGMWTIGLTMSGNELGLSRREAESLAPDDLSSSLELIARRFRRAGAHYTARGVWEVLPLIEEIELRLSRGVRP
;
A
#
# COMPACT_ATOMS: atom_id res chain seq x y z
N MET A 1 25.95 -21.95 -44.80
CA MET A 1 25.30 -20.66 -45.06
C MET A 1 25.48 -19.78 -43.85
N HIS A 2 26.47 -18.88 -43.88
CA HIS A 2 26.58 -17.83 -42.86
C HIS A 2 25.56 -16.77 -43.23
N THR A 3 24.50 -16.64 -42.46
CA THR A 3 23.63 -15.46 -42.52
C THR A 3 24.47 -14.29 -42.02
N CYS A 4 24.97 -13.47 -42.93
CA CYS A 4 25.55 -12.17 -42.62
C CYS A 4 24.41 -11.36 -41.96
N PHE A 5 24.50 -11.10 -40.66
CA PHE A 5 23.68 -10.06 -40.07
C PHE A 5 24.07 -8.77 -40.77
N ASP A 6 23.09 -8.09 -41.33
CA ASP A 6 23.25 -6.81 -41.99
C ASP A 6 23.75 -5.81 -40.96
N GLN A 7 24.96 -5.32 -41.09
CA GLN A 7 25.61 -4.43 -40.13
C GLN A 7 24.78 -3.16 -39.89
N ASP A 8 24.12 -2.65 -40.96
CA ASP A 8 23.26 -1.49 -40.85
C ASP A 8 22.04 -1.73 -39.93
N ASN A 9 21.48 -2.93 -39.95
CA ASN A 9 20.38 -3.32 -39.07
C ASN A 9 20.84 -3.47 -37.62
N VAL A 10 22.07 -3.90 -37.37
CA VAL A 10 22.63 -4.03 -36.00
C VAL A 10 22.88 -2.64 -35.40
N GLU A 11 23.50 -1.74 -36.16
CA GLU A 11 23.77 -0.36 -35.73
C GLU A 11 22.45 0.39 -35.44
N GLN A 12 21.45 0.27 -36.32
CA GLN A 12 20.15 0.89 -36.12
C GLN A 12 19.41 0.33 -34.88
N PHE A 13 19.58 -0.97 -34.58
CA PHE A 13 19.01 -1.58 -33.39
C PHE A 13 19.75 -1.15 -32.10
N GLU A 14 21.10 -1.01 -32.17
CA GLU A 14 21.88 -0.50 -31.05
C GLU A 14 21.56 0.97 -30.76
N GLU A 15 21.39 1.81 -31.75
CA GLU A 15 20.95 3.20 -31.59
C GLU A 15 19.56 3.27 -30.93
N LEU A 16 18.61 2.43 -31.39
CA LEU A 16 17.28 2.35 -30.79
C LEU A 16 17.33 1.90 -29.32
N LEU A 17 18.18 0.91 -29.00
CA LEU A 17 18.35 0.43 -27.60
C LEU A 17 18.96 1.52 -26.72
N LEU A 18 19.93 2.30 -27.25
CA LEU A 18 20.51 3.43 -26.53
C LEU A 18 19.48 4.52 -26.27
N GLU A 19 18.69 4.88 -27.30
CA GLU A 19 17.64 5.89 -27.19
C GLU A 19 16.55 5.49 -26.19
N VAL A 20 16.13 4.22 -26.17
CA VAL A 20 15.20 3.69 -25.17
C VAL A 20 15.84 3.69 -23.79
N GLY A 21 17.10 3.27 -23.69
CA GLY A 21 17.86 3.26 -22.44
C GLY A 21 18.03 4.66 -21.84
N ASP A 22 18.31 5.65 -22.65
CA ASP A 22 18.47 7.05 -22.21
C ASP A 22 17.12 7.66 -21.78
N ARG A 23 16.03 7.41 -22.53
CA ARG A 23 14.68 7.83 -22.09
C ARG A 23 14.29 7.25 -20.73
N CYS A 24 14.78 6.08 -20.40
CA CYS A 24 14.52 5.45 -19.09
C CYS A 24 15.40 6.01 -17.99
N ARG A 25 16.68 6.26 -18.30
CA ARG A 25 17.66 6.80 -17.35
C ARG A 25 17.42 8.28 -17.04
N ASP A 26 16.95 9.05 -18.02
CA ASP A 26 16.80 10.51 -17.94
C ASP A 26 15.33 10.95 -18.00
N TYR A 27 14.42 10.14 -17.45
CA TYR A 27 13.01 10.49 -17.43
C TYR A 27 12.76 11.81 -16.72
N SER A 28 12.27 12.79 -17.44
CA SER A 28 11.92 14.14 -16.98
C SER A 28 10.46 14.51 -17.30
N GLY A 29 9.68 13.50 -17.68
CA GLY A 29 8.26 13.66 -18.01
C GLY A 29 7.35 13.77 -16.78
N PRO A 30 6.03 13.92 -17.00
CA PRO A 30 5.07 14.04 -15.91
C PRO A 30 4.86 12.70 -15.17
N VAL A 31 4.22 12.77 -14.01
CA VAL A 31 3.69 11.58 -13.35
C VAL A 31 2.65 10.91 -14.24
N ARG A 32 2.76 9.60 -14.44
CA ARG A 32 1.89 8.82 -15.34
C ARG A 32 0.93 7.89 -14.62
N ALA A 33 1.29 7.45 -13.41
CA ALA A 33 0.41 6.63 -12.59
C ALA A 33 0.59 6.88 -11.10
N VAL A 34 -0.50 6.66 -10.36
CA VAL A 34 -0.52 6.64 -8.90
C VAL A 34 -1.03 5.27 -8.45
N ILE A 35 -0.29 4.63 -7.54
CA ILE A 35 -0.65 3.35 -6.95
C ILE A 35 -1.10 3.57 -5.51
N LEU A 36 -2.38 3.34 -5.26
CA LEU A 36 -3.03 3.57 -3.97
C LEU A 36 -3.20 2.27 -3.20
N ASP A 37 -2.95 2.29 -1.89
CA ASP A 37 -3.44 1.25 -1.00
C ASP A 37 -4.95 1.38 -0.76
N TRP A 38 -5.56 0.41 -0.06
CA TRP A 38 -6.99 0.39 0.23
C TRP A 38 -7.32 0.89 1.64
N ALA A 39 -7.22 0.02 2.66
CA ALA A 39 -7.62 0.37 4.02
C ALA A 39 -6.70 1.43 4.62
N GLY A 40 -7.24 2.52 5.16
CA GLY A 40 -6.46 3.65 5.69
C GLY A 40 -6.01 4.66 4.64
N THR A 41 -6.06 4.29 3.36
CA THR A 41 -5.67 5.13 2.23
C THR A 41 -6.87 5.59 1.42
N THR A 42 -7.69 4.67 0.93
CA THR A 42 -8.87 4.98 0.08
C THR A 42 -10.19 4.66 0.76
N VAL A 43 -10.22 3.66 1.62
CA VAL A 43 -11.39 3.24 2.42
C VAL A 43 -10.95 2.98 3.86
N ASP A 44 -11.90 2.74 4.75
CA ASP A 44 -11.66 2.31 6.14
C ASP A 44 -10.72 3.26 6.90
N TYR A 45 -11.18 4.46 7.18
CA TYR A 45 -10.40 5.44 7.95
C TYR A 45 -9.95 4.85 9.29
N GLY A 46 -8.61 4.81 9.50
CA GLY A 46 -7.97 4.25 10.70
C GLY A 46 -7.70 2.74 10.65
N CYS A 47 -7.98 2.05 9.54
CA CYS A 47 -7.81 0.60 9.42
C CYS A 47 -8.52 -0.17 10.54
N ILE A 48 -9.77 0.20 10.83
CA ILE A 48 -10.54 -0.37 11.95
C ILE A 48 -10.97 -1.80 11.64
N GLY A 49 -11.46 -2.06 10.43
CA GLY A 49 -11.96 -3.39 10.02
C GLY A 49 -10.93 -4.50 10.19
N PRO A 50 -9.73 -4.41 9.58
CA PRO A 50 -8.69 -5.40 9.78
C PRO A 50 -8.30 -5.60 11.25
N THR A 51 -8.16 -4.52 12.02
CA THR A 51 -7.78 -4.60 13.44
C THR A 51 -8.82 -5.38 14.24
N GLU A 52 -10.11 -5.13 14.02
CA GLU A 52 -11.20 -5.89 14.65
C GLU A 52 -11.14 -7.39 14.30
N VAL A 53 -10.92 -7.70 13.02
CA VAL A 53 -10.87 -9.09 12.55
C VAL A 53 -9.71 -9.86 13.19
N PHE A 54 -8.52 -9.28 13.26
CA PHE A 54 -7.38 -9.92 13.91
C PHE A 54 -7.65 -10.17 15.39
N ARG A 55 -8.22 -9.19 16.11
CA ARG A 55 -8.60 -9.36 17.53
C ARG A 55 -9.58 -10.52 17.72
N ARG A 56 -10.60 -10.60 16.87
CA ARG A 56 -11.61 -11.69 16.91
C ARG A 56 -11.00 -13.05 16.56
N ALA A 57 -10.10 -13.11 15.58
CA ALA A 57 -9.44 -14.35 15.17
C ALA A 57 -8.60 -14.93 16.31
N PHE A 58 -7.72 -14.14 16.94
CA PHE A 58 -6.89 -14.58 18.06
C PHE A 58 -7.72 -14.90 19.32
N SER A 59 -8.75 -14.12 19.60
CA SER A 59 -9.69 -14.41 20.70
C SER A 59 -10.35 -15.78 20.56
N GLY A 60 -10.59 -16.23 19.33
CA GLY A 60 -11.12 -17.57 19.05
C GLY A 60 -10.17 -18.72 19.44
N PHE A 61 -8.91 -18.43 19.72
CA PHE A 61 -7.91 -19.35 20.27
C PHE A 61 -7.61 -19.06 21.75
N GLY A 62 -8.43 -18.22 22.40
CA GLY A 62 -8.26 -17.85 23.81
C GLY A 62 -7.10 -16.88 24.07
N VAL A 63 -6.55 -16.26 23.03
CA VAL A 63 -5.41 -15.33 23.11
C VAL A 63 -5.88 -13.91 22.83
N THR A 64 -5.67 -13.01 23.80
CA THR A 64 -5.94 -11.58 23.62
C THR A 64 -4.78 -10.91 22.91
N VAL A 65 -5.08 -9.96 22.04
CA VAL A 65 -4.11 -9.14 21.31
C VAL A 65 -4.51 -7.67 21.39
N ASP A 66 -3.53 -6.79 21.53
CA ASP A 66 -3.73 -5.36 21.56
C ASP A 66 -3.65 -4.76 20.17
N ASP A 67 -4.30 -3.63 19.97
CA ASP A 67 -4.31 -2.96 18.66
C ASP A 67 -2.91 -2.59 18.16
N GLU A 68 -2.02 -2.15 19.05
CA GLU A 68 -0.63 -1.85 18.72
C GLU A 68 0.11 -3.09 18.19
N GLU A 69 -0.11 -4.26 18.80
CA GLU A 69 0.50 -5.52 18.35
C GLU A 69 0.01 -5.95 16.97
N ILE A 70 -1.26 -5.67 16.66
CA ILE A 70 -1.83 -5.93 15.34
C ILE A 70 -1.28 -4.93 14.32
N ARG A 71 -1.29 -3.63 14.64
CA ARG A 71 -1.00 -2.53 13.72
C ARG A 71 0.45 -2.51 13.23
N VAL A 72 1.40 -3.00 14.02
CA VAL A 72 2.84 -3.06 13.66
C VAL A 72 3.08 -3.79 12.33
N PHE A 73 2.27 -4.78 12.00
CA PHE A 73 2.42 -5.61 10.80
C PHE A 73 1.34 -5.33 9.74
N MET A 74 0.57 -4.25 9.90
CA MET A 74 -0.44 -3.88 8.92
C MET A 74 0.22 -3.61 7.56
N GLY A 75 -0.52 -3.88 6.49
CA GLY A 75 -0.01 -3.75 5.12
C GLY A 75 0.60 -5.03 4.56
N LEU A 76 1.05 -5.96 5.38
CA LEU A 76 1.57 -7.26 4.95
C LEU A 76 0.46 -8.17 4.38
N LYS A 77 0.86 -9.20 3.63
CA LYS A 77 0.00 -10.34 3.27
C LYS A 77 -0.55 -10.96 4.55
N LYS A 78 -1.84 -11.25 4.61
CA LYS A 78 -2.51 -11.61 5.87
C LYS A 78 -1.90 -12.79 6.61
N ILE A 79 -1.45 -13.81 5.88
CA ILE A 79 -0.77 -14.95 6.50
C ILE A 79 0.58 -14.57 7.11
N ASP A 80 1.33 -13.68 6.47
CA ASP A 80 2.63 -13.20 6.96
C ASP A 80 2.45 -12.25 8.14
N HIS A 81 1.36 -11.49 8.16
CA HIS A 81 0.95 -10.69 9.31
C HIS A 81 0.70 -11.60 10.53
N VAL A 82 -0.11 -12.66 10.40
CA VAL A 82 -0.34 -13.65 11.47
C VAL A 82 0.99 -14.26 11.94
N ARG A 83 1.82 -14.70 10.99
CA ARG A 83 3.13 -15.29 11.30
C ARG A 83 4.02 -14.33 12.07
N ALA A 84 4.12 -13.08 11.64
CA ALA A 84 4.89 -12.05 12.34
C ALA A 84 4.36 -11.79 13.75
N MET A 85 3.04 -11.72 13.93
CA MET A 85 2.41 -11.58 15.25
C MET A 85 2.76 -12.75 16.17
N THR A 86 2.65 -13.99 15.69
CA THR A 86 2.95 -15.18 16.52
C THR A 86 4.41 -15.26 16.97
N HIS A 87 5.33 -14.58 16.26
CA HIS A 87 6.74 -14.49 16.65
C HIS A 87 7.05 -13.36 17.66
N GLN A 88 6.10 -12.47 17.96
CA GLN A 88 6.27 -11.48 19.01
C GLN A 88 6.38 -12.16 20.38
N LYS A 89 7.37 -11.76 21.18
CA LYS A 89 7.62 -12.37 22.51
C LYS A 89 6.42 -12.29 23.46
N THR A 90 5.71 -11.16 23.44
CA THR A 90 4.52 -10.93 24.25
C THR A 90 3.40 -11.87 23.83
N LEU A 91 3.12 -11.96 22.55
CA LEU A 91 2.06 -12.81 22.03
C LEU A 91 2.40 -14.30 22.17
N SER A 92 3.61 -14.73 21.83
CA SER A 92 4.03 -16.14 22.00
C SER A 92 4.02 -16.54 23.48
N GLY A 93 4.32 -15.61 24.38
CA GLY A 93 4.19 -15.83 25.83
C GLY A 93 2.75 -16.09 26.26
N ARG A 94 1.78 -15.26 25.80
CA ARG A 94 0.34 -15.48 26.08
C ARG A 94 -0.17 -16.77 25.42
N TRP A 95 0.28 -17.06 24.21
CA TRP A 95 -0.04 -18.32 23.52
C TRP A 95 0.41 -19.54 24.35
N ARG A 96 1.65 -19.52 24.86
CA ARG A 96 2.19 -20.60 25.70
C ARG A 96 1.40 -20.77 26.99
N GLN A 97 0.91 -19.69 27.60
CA GLN A 97 0.06 -19.78 28.81
C GLN A 97 -1.27 -20.49 28.53
N VAL A 98 -1.86 -20.27 27.36
CA VAL A 98 -3.15 -20.86 26.97
C VAL A 98 -2.98 -22.29 26.46
N HIS A 99 -1.97 -22.53 25.61
CA HIS A 99 -1.83 -23.80 24.85
C HIS A 99 -0.72 -24.71 25.38
N GLY A 100 0.07 -24.28 26.37
CA GLY A 100 1.17 -25.07 26.98
C GLY A 100 2.42 -25.21 26.10
N ARG A 101 2.46 -24.56 24.91
CA ARG A 101 3.56 -24.60 23.94
C ARG A 101 3.64 -23.30 23.14
N ASP A 102 4.75 -23.07 22.50
CA ASP A 102 4.88 -21.96 21.55
C ASP A 102 4.01 -22.18 20.29
N PRO A 103 3.55 -21.10 19.64
CA PRO A 103 2.84 -21.19 18.36
C PRO A 103 3.77 -21.80 17.30
N ASN A 104 3.18 -22.57 16.39
CA ASN A 104 3.87 -23.18 15.24
C ASN A 104 3.17 -22.81 13.93
N GLU A 105 3.70 -23.28 12.79
CA GLU A 105 3.15 -22.93 11.47
C GLU A 105 1.70 -23.43 11.28
N GLN A 106 1.30 -24.56 11.90
CA GLN A 106 -0.09 -25.01 11.83
C GLN A 106 -1.02 -24.02 12.55
N ASP A 107 -0.61 -23.47 13.69
CA ASP A 107 -1.37 -22.42 14.38
C ASP A 107 -1.53 -21.16 13.51
N VAL A 108 -0.48 -20.78 12.78
CA VAL A 108 -0.54 -19.67 11.83
C VAL A 108 -1.60 -19.93 10.75
N GLN A 109 -1.62 -21.14 10.18
CA GLN A 109 -2.61 -21.53 9.17
C GLN A 109 -4.03 -21.54 9.75
N ASP A 110 -4.21 -22.07 10.97
CA ASP A 110 -5.51 -22.15 11.62
C ASP A 110 -6.06 -20.77 11.99
N ILE A 111 -5.21 -19.86 12.45
CA ILE A 111 -5.59 -18.46 12.69
C ILE A 111 -5.94 -17.77 11.37
N TYR A 112 -5.11 -17.93 10.34
CA TYR A 112 -5.36 -17.35 9.03
C TYR A 112 -6.68 -17.85 8.41
N ALA A 113 -6.97 -19.14 8.53
CA ALA A 113 -8.24 -19.71 8.07
C ALA A 113 -9.48 -19.10 8.74
N ARG A 114 -9.34 -18.53 9.94
CA ARG A 114 -10.41 -17.76 10.60
C ARG A 114 -10.50 -16.32 10.13
N ILE A 115 -9.36 -15.72 9.76
CA ILE A 115 -9.32 -14.32 9.33
C ILE A 115 -10.12 -14.14 8.03
N GLU A 116 -9.97 -15.04 7.08
CA GLU A 116 -10.58 -14.89 5.75
C GLU A 116 -12.11 -14.75 5.79
N PRO A 117 -12.88 -15.67 6.42
CA PRO A 117 -14.32 -15.51 6.55
C PRO A 117 -14.72 -14.29 7.39
N LEU A 118 -14.02 -14.01 8.51
CA LEU A 118 -14.30 -12.82 9.33
C LEU A 118 -14.08 -11.52 8.53
N MET A 119 -13.04 -11.49 7.69
CA MET A 119 -12.79 -10.33 6.84
C MET A 119 -13.90 -10.16 5.80
N MET A 120 -14.37 -11.25 5.21
CA MET A 120 -15.49 -11.22 4.25
C MET A 120 -16.78 -10.67 4.87
N ASP A 121 -17.01 -10.88 6.16
CA ASP A 121 -18.17 -10.35 6.87
C ASP A 121 -18.05 -8.84 7.17
N VAL A 122 -16.83 -8.37 7.47
CA VAL A 122 -16.56 -7.01 7.98
C VAL A 122 -16.17 -6.02 6.89
N VAL A 123 -15.60 -6.51 5.78
CA VAL A 123 -14.96 -5.66 4.76
C VAL A 123 -15.91 -4.63 4.12
N THR A 124 -17.20 -4.95 4.01
CA THR A 124 -18.21 -4.03 3.45
C THR A 124 -18.66 -2.97 4.46
N ASP A 125 -18.61 -3.25 5.75
CA ASP A 125 -18.99 -2.32 6.80
C ASP A 125 -17.98 -1.17 6.93
N HIS A 126 -16.75 -1.41 6.48
CA HIS A 126 -15.65 -0.44 6.45
C HIS A 126 -15.28 0.03 5.03
N ALA A 127 -16.22 -0.06 4.08
CA ALA A 127 -15.99 0.30 2.68
C ALA A 127 -16.30 1.77 2.35
N GLU A 128 -16.56 2.63 3.36
CA GLU A 128 -16.73 4.06 3.15
C GLU A 128 -15.45 4.70 2.63
N LEU A 129 -15.58 5.53 1.58
CA LEU A 129 -14.43 6.25 1.04
C LEU A 129 -13.89 7.27 2.05
N ILE A 130 -12.58 7.26 2.21
CA ILE A 130 -11.87 8.30 2.95
C ILE A 130 -12.12 9.66 2.28
N PRO A 131 -12.34 10.74 3.07
CA PRO A 131 -12.54 12.08 2.52
C PRO A 131 -11.44 12.47 1.54
N GLY A 132 -11.82 13.08 0.43
CA GLY A 132 -10.88 13.52 -0.62
C GLY A 132 -10.58 12.49 -1.71
N VAL A 133 -10.85 11.19 -1.52
CA VAL A 133 -10.57 10.15 -2.54
C VAL A 133 -11.26 10.47 -3.86
N ARG A 134 -12.54 10.82 -3.85
CA ARG A 134 -13.28 11.17 -5.07
C ARG A 134 -12.67 12.36 -5.79
N ASN A 135 -12.25 13.39 -5.04
CA ASN A 135 -11.63 14.58 -5.62
C ASN A 135 -10.27 14.27 -6.22
N LEU A 136 -9.46 13.45 -5.51
CA LEU A 136 -8.17 12.97 -6.02
C LEU A 136 -8.36 12.19 -7.32
N VAL A 137 -9.26 11.22 -7.36
CA VAL A 137 -9.56 10.42 -8.57
C VAL A 137 -9.97 11.32 -9.74
N THR A 138 -10.87 12.29 -9.51
CA THR A 138 -11.31 13.22 -10.54
C THR A 138 -10.13 14.04 -11.09
N ALA A 139 -9.28 14.55 -10.21
CA ALA A 139 -8.12 15.34 -10.61
C ALA A 139 -7.06 14.52 -11.36
N LEU A 140 -6.79 13.29 -10.91
CA LEU A 140 -5.87 12.38 -11.61
C LEU A 140 -6.37 12.04 -13.02
N ARG A 141 -7.66 11.74 -13.16
CA ARG A 141 -8.27 11.48 -14.48
C ARG A 141 -8.21 12.69 -15.42
N ALA A 142 -8.44 13.88 -14.88
CA ALA A 142 -8.34 15.13 -15.67
C ALA A 142 -6.92 15.40 -16.19
N LYS A 143 -5.89 14.87 -15.50
CA LYS A 143 -4.47 14.95 -15.91
C LYS A 143 -4.02 13.72 -16.72
N ASP A 144 -4.89 12.80 -17.09
CA ASP A 144 -4.59 11.50 -17.73
C ASP A 144 -3.62 10.62 -16.93
N ILE A 145 -3.62 10.76 -15.60
CA ILE A 145 -2.83 9.94 -14.69
C ILE A 145 -3.60 8.65 -14.41
N ARG A 146 -2.97 7.50 -14.67
CA ARG A 146 -3.53 6.18 -14.42
C ARG A 146 -3.60 5.90 -12.92
N ILE A 147 -4.57 5.09 -12.51
CA ILE A 147 -4.78 4.75 -11.11
C ILE A 147 -4.68 3.24 -10.94
N GLY A 148 -3.61 2.79 -10.31
CA GLY A 148 -3.46 1.41 -9.86
C GLY A 148 -3.72 1.27 -8.37
N SER A 149 -3.77 0.03 -7.92
CA SER A 149 -3.90 -0.26 -6.49
C SER A 149 -3.17 -1.54 -6.09
N THR A 150 -2.64 -1.56 -4.86
CA THR A 150 -2.08 -2.76 -4.22
C THR A 150 -2.75 -2.98 -2.88
N THR A 151 -2.87 -4.24 -2.45
CA THR A 151 -3.49 -4.55 -1.17
C THR A 151 -2.96 -5.85 -0.57
N GLY A 152 -2.89 -5.89 0.77
CA GLY A 152 -2.66 -7.12 1.53
C GLY A 152 -3.89 -8.05 1.63
N TYR A 153 -5.02 -7.65 1.06
CA TYR A 153 -6.23 -8.48 0.98
C TYR A 153 -6.14 -9.55 -0.10
N SER A 154 -6.94 -10.61 0.05
CA SER A 154 -7.14 -11.59 -1.02
C SER A 154 -8.12 -11.07 -2.09
N ARG A 155 -8.10 -11.68 -3.29
CA ARG A 155 -8.99 -11.28 -4.38
C ARG A 155 -10.48 -11.27 -3.97
N PRO A 156 -11.04 -12.30 -3.31
CA PRO A 156 -12.44 -12.27 -2.87
C PRO A 156 -12.80 -11.10 -1.94
N MET A 157 -11.87 -10.73 -1.02
CA MET A 157 -12.09 -9.60 -0.12
C MET A 157 -12.15 -8.28 -0.89
N VAL A 158 -11.19 -8.05 -1.78
CA VAL A 158 -11.10 -6.78 -2.50
C VAL A 158 -12.20 -6.62 -3.55
N GLU A 159 -12.73 -7.69 -4.13
CA GLU A 159 -13.86 -7.61 -5.05
C GLU A 159 -15.11 -7.04 -4.39
N ARG A 160 -15.38 -7.39 -3.13
CA ARG A 160 -16.47 -6.78 -2.35
C ARG A 160 -16.22 -5.30 -2.09
N LEU A 161 -14.98 -4.92 -1.73
CA LEU A 161 -14.61 -3.51 -1.56
C LEU A 161 -14.73 -2.74 -2.87
N MET A 162 -14.24 -3.29 -3.98
CA MET A 162 -14.32 -2.67 -5.30
C MET A 162 -15.75 -2.36 -5.70
N ALA A 163 -16.70 -3.29 -5.47
CA ALA A 163 -18.11 -3.08 -5.77
C ALA A 163 -18.68 -1.90 -4.98
N SER A 164 -18.41 -1.84 -3.68
CA SER A 164 -18.86 -0.74 -2.80
C SER A 164 -18.19 0.59 -3.17
N ALA A 165 -16.87 0.60 -3.36
CA ALA A 165 -16.08 1.78 -3.66
C ALA A 165 -16.45 2.38 -5.04
N ALA A 166 -16.72 1.53 -6.04
CA ALA A 166 -17.15 1.98 -7.36
C ALA A 166 -18.46 2.77 -7.31
N GLY A 167 -19.44 2.32 -6.51
CA GLY A 167 -20.69 3.03 -6.27
C GLY A 167 -20.49 4.41 -5.62
N GLN A 168 -19.36 4.61 -4.92
CA GLN A 168 -19.00 5.86 -4.27
C GLN A 168 -18.07 6.74 -5.13
N GLY A 169 -17.62 6.27 -6.31
CA GLY A 169 -16.78 7.03 -7.24
C GLY A 169 -15.29 6.68 -7.22
N TYR A 170 -14.88 5.59 -6.58
CA TYR A 170 -13.51 5.07 -6.65
C TYR A 170 -13.45 3.76 -7.45
N LYS A 171 -12.86 3.85 -8.64
CA LYS A 171 -12.65 2.70 -9.52
C LYS A 171 -11.23 2.81 -10.12
N PRO A 172 -10.23 2.15 -9.53
CA PRO A 172 -8.88 2.10 -10.12
C PRO A 172 -8.89 1.32 -11.44
N ASP A 173 -7.89 1.58 -12.30
CA ASP A 173 -7.72 0.89 -13.60
C ASP A 173 -7.23 -0.54 -13.41
N THR A 174 -6.45 -0.77 -12.35
CA THR A 174 -5.94 -2.09 -11.99
C THR A 174 -5.87 -2.23 -10.47
N VAL A 175 -6.07 -3.45 -9.99
CA VAL A 175 -5.93 -3.82 -8.58
C VAL A 175 -5.14 -5.12 -8.50
N VAL A 176 -4.06 -5.12 -7.74
CA VAL A 176 -3.22 -6.31 -7.51
C VAL A 176 -3.25 -6.67 -6.02
N CYS A 177 -3.63 -7.92 -5.75
CA CYS A 177 -3.70 -8.48 -4.41
C CYS A 177 -2.40 -9.19 -4.04
N SER A 178 -2.05 -9.20 -2.76
CA SER A 178 -0.85 -9.88 -2.26
C SER A 178 -0.86 -11.40 -2.50
N THR A 179 -2.02 -11.99 -2.77
CA THR A 179 -2.17 -13.42 -3.12
C THR A 179 -1.93 -13.72 -4.60
N GLU A 180 -1.73 -12.71 -5.44
CA GLU A 180 -1.51 -12.84 -6.89
C GLU A 180 -0.05 -12.71 -7.29
N VAL A 181 0.82 -12.50 -6.31
CA VAL A 181 2.26 -12.41 -6.46
C VAL A 181 2.95 -13.42 -5.53
N SER A 182 4.20 -13.74 -5.81
CA SER A 182 4.97 -14.67 -4.98
C SER A 182 5.09 -14.17 -3.54
N GLU A 183 5.49 -12.92 -3.37
CA GLU A 183 5.63 -12.27 -2.07
C GLU A 183 4.90 -10.94 -2.05
N GLY A 184 4.19 -10.65 -0.93
CA GLY A 184 3.56 -9.36 -0.67
C GLY A 184 4.57 -8.29 -0.26
N ARG A 185 4.09 -7.15 0.22
CA ARG A 185 4.94 -6.08 0.78
C ARG A 185 5.91 -6.63 1.82
N PRO A 186 7.13 -6.14 1.88
CA PRO A 186 7.68 -4.97 1.18
C PRO A 186 8.23 -5.26 -0.23
N TYR A 187 8.02 -6.45 -0.79
CA TYR A 187 8.46 -6.78 -2.15
C TYR A 187 7.70 -5.94 -3.19
N PRO A 188 8.35 -5.52 -4.28
CA PRO A 188 7.78 -4.59 -5.27
C PRO A 188 6.84 -5.23 -6.29
N TRP A 189 6.56 -6.51 -6.16
CA TRP A 189 5.91 -7.30 -7.20
C TRP A 189 4.53 -6.78 -7.59
N MET A 190 3.70 -6.37 -6.61
CA MET A 190 2.39 -5.80 -6.92
C MET A 190 2.49 -4.47 -7.66
N CYS A 191 3.51 -3.65 -7.37
CA CYS A 191 3.79 -2.41 -8.11
C CYS A 191 4.23 -2.70 -9.53
N TYR A 192 5.09 -3.71 -9.76
CA TYR A 192 5.51 -4.09 -11.11
C TYR A 192 4.36 -4.65 -11.95
N VAL A 193 3.48 -5.48 -11.37
CA VAL A 193 2.28 -5.96 -12.07
C VAL A 193 1.37 -4.81 -12.43
N ASN A 194 1.17 -3.82 -11.53
CA ASN A 194 0.43 -2.60 -11.85
C ASN A 194 1.08 -1.84 -13.00
N ALA A 195 2.40 -1.61 -12.98
CA ALA A 195 3.13 -0.89 -14.02
C ALA A 195 2.94 -1.54 -15.41
N MET A 196 3.10 -2.87 -15.49
CA MET A 196 2.89 -3.64 -16.72
C MET A 196 1.45 -3.55 -17.21
N THR A 197 0.47 -3.69 -16.31
CA THR A 197 -0.95 -3.68 -16.68
C THR A 197 -1.41 -2.28 -17.13
N LEU A 198 -0.85 -1.23 -16.53
CA LEU A 198 -1.15 0.16 -16.86
C LEU A 198 -0.35 0.67 -18.07
N ASP A 199 0.60 -0.12 -18.57
CA ASP A 199 1.55 0.29 -19.61
C ASP A 199 2.30 1.58 -19.24
N VAL A 200 2.87 1.60 -18.03
CA VAL A 200 3.63 2.75 -17.51
C VAL A 200 5.07 2.38 -17.19
N PHE A 201 5.99 3.07 -17.80
CA PHE A 201 7.42 2.98 -17.58
C PHE A 201 8.07 4.35 -17.83
N PRO A 202 9.14 4.73 -17.12
CA PRO A 202 9.82 4.00 -16.05
C PRO A 202 9.08 4.07 -14.70
N MET A 203 9.54 3.28 -13.72
CA MET A 203 8.95 3.28 -12.38
C MET A 203 9.02 4.63 -11.67
N SER A 204 10.03 5.46 -12.00
CA SER A 204 10.16 6.84 -11.53
C SER A 204 9.03 7.78 -11.99
N ALA A 205 8.25 7.39 -13.04
CA ALA A 205 7.05 8.10 -13.46
C ALA A 205 5.81 7.78 -12.60
N MET A 206 5.97 7.00 -11.54
CA MET A 206 4.88 6.49 -10.72
C MET A 206 5.05 6.89 -9.24
N ILE A 207 3.93 7.00 -8.56
CA ILE A 207 3.88 7.33 -7.12
C ILE A 207 3.15 6.22 -6.38
N LYS A 208 3.74 5.68 -5.32
CA LYS A 208 3.07 4.82 -4.35
C LYS A 208 2.55 5.65 -3.18
N ILE A 209 1.29 5.50 -2.84
CA ILE A 209 0.64 6.17 -1.71
C ILE A 209 0.03 5.12 -0.79
N GLY A 210 0.34 5.21 0.48
CA GLY A 210 -0.17 4.30 1.49
C GLY A 210 -0.02 4.86 2.90
N ASP A 211 -0.50 4.12 3.87
CA ASP A 211 -0.60 4.55 5.27
C ASP A 211 0.23 3.69 6.23
N THR A 212 1.04 2.76 5.69
CA THR A 212 1.94 1.89 6.46
C THR A 212 3.40 2.02 6.01
N VAL A 213 4.34 1.64 6.89
CA VAL A 213 5.75 1.53 6.52
C VAL A 213 5.94 0.53 5.37
N ALA A 214 5.17 -0.56 5.36
CA ALA A 214 5.23 -1.57 4.30
C ALA A 214 4.85 -1.00 2.92
N ASP A 215 3.96 0.00 2.84
CA ASP A 215 3.65 0.72 1.59
C ASP A 215 4.83 1.55 1.11
N ILE A 216 5.49 2.23 2.04
CA ILE A 216 6.66 3.05 1.71
C ILE A 216 7.78 2.16 1.17
N GLU A 217 8.09 1.07 1.86
CA GLU A 217 9.12 0.12 1.44
C GLU A 217 8.78 -0.55 0.10
N GLU A 218 7.51 -0.93 -0.14
CA GLU A 218 7.03 -1.45 -1.43
C GLU A 218 7.32 -0.48 -2.57
N GLY A 219 6.97 0.80 -2.38
CA GLY A 219 7.19 1.85 -3.38
C GLY A 219 8.67 2.12 -3.64
N LEU A 220 9.49 2.22 -2.59
CA LEU A 220 10.95 2.41 -2.69
C LEU A 220 11.62 1.24 -3.40
N ASN A 221 11.29 0.01 -3.00
CA ASN A 221 11.83 -1.20 -3.63
C ASN A 221 11.40 -1.33 -5.10
N ALA A 222 10.28 -0.71 -5.48
CA ALA A 222 9.85 -0.61 -6.87
C ALA A 222 10.54 0.51 -7.66
N GLY A 223 11.29 1.42 -7.01
CA GLY A 223 11.88 2.59 -7.66
C GLY A 223 10.86 3.70 -7.96
N MET A 224 9.83 3.82 -7.14
CA MET A 224 8.75 4.80 -7.25
C MET A 224 8.91 5.93 -6.24
N TRP A 225 8.31 7.09 -6.51
CA TRP A 225 8.05 8.09 -5.49
C TRP A 225 7.07 7.54 -4.44
N THR A 226 7.23 7.98 -3.19
CA THR A 226 6.41 7.48 -2.08
C THR A 226 5.82 8.62 -1.26
N ILE A 227 4.53 8.50 -0.90
CA ILE A 227 3.81 9.43 -0.03
C ILE A 227 3.15 8.62 1.10
N GLY A 228 3.53 8.91 2.34
CA GLY A 228 2.94 8.29 3.53
C GLY A 228 1.77 9.13 4.08
N LEU A 229 0.64 8.49 4.37
CA LEU A 229 -0.55 9.14 4.94
C LEU A 229 -0.56 9.01 6.46
N THR A 230 -0.53 10.14 7.16
CA THR A 230 -0.29 10.16 8.61
C THR A 230 -1.54 10.16 9.46
N MET A 231 -2.68 10.63 8.95
CA MET A 231 -3.89 10.84 9.75
C MET A 231 -5.00 9.83 9.46
N SER A 232 -5.22 9.50 8.18
CA SER A 232 -6.33 8.61 7.80
C SER A 232 -6.05 7.13 8.00
N GLY A 233 -4.82 6.75 8.32
CA GLY A 233 -4.34 5.37 8.21
C GLY A 233 -4.07 4.66 9.51
N ASN A 234 -3.44 3.51 9.34
CA ASN A 234 -3.08 2.55 10.39
C ASN A 234 -2.19 3.13 11.48
N GLU A 235 -1.25 4.02 11.12
CA GLU A 235 -0.26 4.52 12.07
C GLU A 235 -0.88 5.41 13.16
N LEU A 236 -1.91 6.20 12.85
CA LEU A 236 -2.72 6.91 13.84
C LEU A 236 -3.74 5.95 14.49
N GLY A 237 -4.36 5.09 13.69
CA GLY A 237 -5.21 4.01 14.14
C GLY A 237 -6.53 4.43 14.78
N LEU A 238 -6.97 5.66 14.57
CA LEU A 238 -8.20 6.24 15.10
C LEU A 238 -9.25 6.34 14.00
N SER A 239 -10.51 6.14 14.36
CA SER A 239 -11.61 6.51 13.49
C SER A 239 -11.58 8.02 13.20
N ARG A 240 -12.21 8.44 12.13
CA ARG A 240 -12.29 9.86 11.78
C ARG A 240 -12.81 10.72 12.93
N ARG A 241 -13.88 10.25 13.61
CA ARG A 241 -14.50 10.96 14.73
C ARG A 241 -13.54 11.11 15.91
N GLU A 242 -12.79 10.06 16.25
CA GLU A 242 -11.79 10.09 17.32
C GLU A 242 -10.65 11.04 16.97
N ALA A 243 -10.11 10.96 15.74
CA ALA A 243 -9.05 11.85 15.27
C ALA A 243 -9.48 13.32 15.30
N GLU A 244 -10.70 13.64 14.86
CA GLU A 244 -11.27 14.99 14.87
C GLU A 244 -11.58 15.49 16.30
N SER A 245 -11.72 14.61 17.28
CA SER A 245 -11.97 14.95 18.69
C SER A 245 -10.72 15.14 19.55
N LEU A 246 -9.54 14.80 19.02
CA LEU A 246 -8.27 15.05 19.74
C LEU A 246 -8.00 16.55 19.89
N ALA A 247 -7.32 16.91 20.98
CA ALA A 247 -6.80 18.25 21.12
C ALA A 247 -5.82 18.56 19.96
N PRO A 248 -5.83 19.77 19.38
CA PRO A 248 -5.00 20.08 18.21
C PRO A 248 -3.51 19.82 18.40
N ASP A 249 -2.97 20.10 19.61
CA ASP A 249 -1.56 19.89 19.93
C ASP A 249 -1.21 18.38 20.04
N ASP A 250 -2.11 17.57 20.61
CA ASP A 250 -1.93 16.11 20.72
C ASP A 250 -1.98 15.47 19.33
N LEU A 251 -2.94 15.86 18.50
CA LEU A 251 -3.04 15.41 17.13
C LEU A 251 -1.77 15.80 16.35
N SER A 252 -1.36 17.06 16.41
CA SER A 252 -0.16 17.54 15.69
C SER A 252 1.09 16.77 16.10
N SER A 253 1.26 16.53 17.40
CA SER A 253 2.39 15.76 17.95
C SER A 253 2.40 14.32 17.44
N SER A 254 1.24 13.68 17.43
CA SER A 254 1.08 12.31 16.91
C SER A 254 1.40 12.23 15.42
N LEU A 255 0.84 13.13 14.61
CA LEU A 255 1.08 13.18 13.17
C LEU A 255 2.56 13.44 12.83
N GLU A 256 3.24 14.30 13.59
CA GLU A 256 4.67 14.54 13.40
C GLU A 256 5.53 13.32 13.76
N LEU A 257 5.15 12.55 14.80
CA LEU A 257 5.82 11.30 15.15
C LEU A 257 5.68 10.28 14.01
N ILE A 258 4.47 10.13 13.46
CA ILE A 258 4.17 9.24 12.32
C ILE A 258 4.96 9.71 11.08
N ALA A 259 4.94 11.01 10.77
CA ALA A 259 5.69 11.57 9.65
C ALA A 259 7.20 11.30 9.77
N ARG A 260 7.77 11.40 10.98
CA ARG A 260 9.17 11.02 11.23
C ARG A 260 9.42 9.53 10.98
N ARG A 261 8.48 8.67 11.37
CA ARG A 261 8.57 7.22 11.12
C ARG A 261 8.61 6.94 9.62
N PHE A 262 7.71 7.54 8.83
CA PHE A 262 7.71 7.40 7.37
C PHE A 262 8.97 7.95 6.72
N ARG A 263 9.45 9.13 7.15
CA ARG A 263 10.72 9.67 6.64
C ARG A 263 11.93 8.79 6.97
N ARG A 264 11.95 8.14 8.15
CA ARG A 264 12.99 7.16 8.50
C ARG A 264 12.93 5.91 7.64
N ALA A 265 11.74 5.49 7.21
CA ALA A 265 11.56 4.42 6.25
C ALA A 265 11.91 4.82 4.81
N GLY A 266 12.22 6.10 4.55
CA GLY A 266 12.62 6.62 3.25
C GLY A 266 11.49 7.28 2.45
N ALA A 267 10.32 7.55 3.05
CA ALA A 267 9.23 8.24 2.35
C ALA A 267 9.71 9.60 1.81
N HIS A 268 9.44 9.85 0.55
CA HIS A 268 9.78 11.11 -0.11
C HIS A 268 8.93 12.27 0.42
N TYR A 269 7.66 11.97 0.71
CA TYR A 269 6.69 12.93 1.25
C TYR A 269 5.78 12.27 2.27
N THR A 270 5.16 13.14 3.09
CA THR A 270 4.06 12.75 3.97
C THR A 270 2.91 13.73 3.81
N ALA A 271 1.67 13.24 3.92
CA ALA A 271 0.44 14.02 3.90
C ALA A 271 -0.46 13.57 5.04
N ARG A 272 -1.41 14.39 5.48
CA ARG A 272 -2.41 13.94 6.46
C ARG A 272 -3.32 12.87 5.89
N GLY A 273 -3.73 13.04 4.65
CA GLY A 273 -4.59 12.12 3.91
C GLY A 273 -4.57 12.43 2.43
N VAL A 274 -5.33 11.68 1.64
CA VAL A 274 -5.37 11.83 0.18
C VAL A 274 -5.82 13.22 -0.29
N TRP A 275 -6.48 13.99 0.54
CA TRP A 275 -6.90 15.37 0.26
C TRP A 275 -5.74 16.38 0.18
N GLU A 276 -4.55 16.01 0.63
CA GLU A 276 -3.34 16.85 0.56
C GLU A 276 -2.34 16.36 -0.51
N VAL A 277 -2.68 15.31 -1.28
CA VAL A 277 -1.74 14.66 -2.19
C VAL A 277 -1.51 15.45 -3.49
N LEU A 278 -2.51 16.13 -4.02
CA LEU A 278 -2.39 16.82 -5.32
C LEU A 278 -1.22 17.81 -5.41
N PRO A 279 -1.00 18.70 -4.42
CA PRO A 279 0.17 19.58 -4.45
C PRO A 279 1.50 18.84 -4.40
N LEU A 280 1.56 17.65 -3.76
CA LEU A 280 2.76 16.83 -3.71
C LEU A 280 3.05 16.16 -5.05
N ILE A 281 2.01 15.77 -5.81
CA ILE A 281 2.16 15.28 -7.17
C ILE A 281 2.78 16.37 -8.06
N GLU A 282 2.31 17.62 -7.95
CA GLU A 282 2.84 18.76 -8.71
C GLU A 282 4.31 19.06 -8.34
N GLU A 283 4.68 18.93 -7.07
CA GLU A 283 6.07 19.05 -6.64
C GLU A 283 6.94 17.91 -7.19
N ILE A 284 6.43 16.67 -7.23
CA ILE A 284 7.13 15.53 -7.83
C ILE A 284 7.33 15.77 -9.34
N GLU A 285 6.32 16.25 -10.06
CA GLU A 285 6.42 16.61 -11.49
C GLU A 285 7.50 17.68 -11.72
N LEU A 286 7.56 18.68 -10.86
CA LEU A 286 8.61 19.70 -10.90
C LEU A 286 10.00 19.12 -10.64
N ARG A 287 10.16 18.17 -9.72
CA ARG A 287 11.43 17.47 -9.49
C ARG A 287 11.83 16.59 -10.67
N LEU A 288 10.89 15.84 -11.23
CA LEU A 288 11.12 15.02 -12.43
C LEU A 288 11.59 15.88 -13.59
N SER A 289 10.96 17.04 -13.84
CA SER A 289 11.36 17.96 -14.91
C SER A 289 12.78 18.51 -14.76
N ARG A 290 13.34 18.44 -13.55
CA ARG A 290 14.73 18.82 -13.22
C ARG A 290 15.69 17.62 -13.19
N GLY A 291 15.23 16.43 -13.58
CA GLY A 291 16.03 15.20 -13.57
C GLY A 291 16.22 14.58 -12.18
N VAL A 292 15.49 15.04 -11.16
CA VAL A 292 15.51 14.42 -9.82
C VAL A 292 14.70 13.14 -9.86
N ARG A 293 15.20 12.09 -9.20
CA ARG A 293 14.57 10.74 -9.16
C ARG A 293 14.20 10.35 -7.74
N PRO A 294 13.28 9.34 -7.58
CA PRO A 294 12.96 8.78 -6.29
C PRO A 294 14.13 8.07 -5.62
#